data_2a4dade3b6f52bac09811ed3e526c547
#
_entry.id   2a4dade3b6f52bac09811ed3e526c547
#
_cell.length_a   1.000
_cell.length_b   1.000
_cell.length_c   1.000
_cell.angle_alpha   90.00
_cell.angle_beta   90.00
_cell.angle_gamma   90.00
#
_symmetry.space_group_name_H-M   'P 1'
#
loop_
_entity.id
_entity.type
_entity.pdbx_description
1 polymer ?
#
loop_
_entity_poly.entity_id
_entity_poly.type
_entity_poly.pdbx_seq_one_letter_code
_entity_poly.pdbx_strand_id
1 'polypeptide(L)'
;MLIRGDHGHLAVEGELDVRSAADARTALHRAVDDGAGDLVLDLSGLSSWDATGLGVIMGTHRRAGRYGRRLVLRGVPLQLQRLLIATRLHRILAIESYHPAAAVEPLPVSIP
;
A
#
# COMPACT_ATOMS: atom_id res chain seq x y z
N MET A 1 -1.80 -4.60 -14.52
CA MET A 1 -2.14 -4.15 -13.16
C MET A 1 -3.65 -4.04 -13.03
N LEU A 2 -4.16 -4.40 -11.87
CA LEU A 2 -5.58 -4.33 -11.59
C LEU A 2 -5.78 -3.63 -10.26
N ILE A 3 -6.68 -2.65 -10.22
CA ILE A 3 -7.06 -1.95 -8.97
C ILE A 3 -8.54 -2.20 -8.75
N ARG A 4 -8.89 -2.73 -7.58
CA ARG A 4 -10.27 -3.07 -7.23
C ARG A 4 -10.61 -2.51 -5.86
N GLY A 5 -11.86 -2.12 -5.69
CA GLY A 5 -12.36 -1.67 -4.40
C GLY A 5 -13.16 -0.40 -4.52
N ASP A 6 -13.18 0.33 -3.43
CA ASP A 6 -13.97 1.55 -3.33
C ASP A 6 -13.13 2.69 -2.74
N HIS A 7 -13.80 3.75 -2.27
CA HIS A 7 -13.11 4.94 -1.77
C HIS A 7 -12.48 4.76 -0.39
N GLY A 8 -12.69 3.64 0.26
CA GLY A 8 -12.15 3.36 1.58
C GLY A 8 -11.16 2.20 1.59
N HIS A 9 -11.23 1.34 0.60
CA HIS A 9 -10.37 0.15 0.54
C HIS A 9 -10.11 -0.22 -0.91
N LEU A 10 -8.85 -0.19 -1.31
CA LEU A 10 -8.43 -0.57 -2.65
C LEU A 10 -7.38 -1.66 -2.58
N ALA A 11 -7.46 -2.61 -3.50
CA ALA A 11 -6.44 -3.63 -3.70
C ALA A 11 -5.74 -3.38 -5.02
N VAL A 12 -4.42 -3.40 -5.00
CA VAL A 12 -3.59 -3.27 -6.20
C VAL A 12 -2.93 -4.60 -6.47
N GLU A 13 -3.16 -5.14 -7.67
CA GLU A 13 -2.63 -6.44 -8.06
C GLU A 13 -1.80 -6.30 -9.32
N GLY A 14 -0.73 -7.08 -9.41
CA GLY A 14 0.14 -7.09 -10.56
C GLY A 14 1.34 -6.19 -10.40
N GLU A 15 1.71 -5.50 -11.46
CA GLU A 15 2.93 -4.71 -11.54
C GLU A 15 2.62 -3.23 -11.46
N LEU A 16 3.23 -2.55 -10.50
CA LEU A 16 3.09 -1.11 -10.35
C LEU A 16 4.43 -0.47 -10.74
N ASP A 17 4.54 -0.10 -12.00
CA ASP A 17 5.78 0.39 -12.58
C ASP A 17 5.51 1.56 -13.53
N VAL A 18 6.54 1.96 -14.28
CA VAL A 18 6.43 3.10 -15.19
C VAL A 18 5.32 2.91 -16.22
N ARG A 19 5.00 1.67 -16.59
CA ARG A 19 3.97 1.41 -17.61
C ARG A 19 2.57 1.56 -17.06
N SER A 20 2.37 1.29 -15.78
CA SER A 20 1.04 1.34 -15.15
C SER A 20 0.85 2.56 -14.25
N ALA A 21 1.90 3.36 -14.05
CA ALA A 21 1.88 4.45 -13.08
C ALA A 21 0.80 5.49 -13.35
N ALA A 22 0.60 5.87 -14.61
CA ALA A 22 -0.39 6.90 -14.92
C ALA A 22 -1.81 6.45 -14.59
N ASP A 23 -2.15 5.23 -14.95
CA ASP A 23 -3.48 4.67 -14.65
C ASP A 23 -3.65 4.48 -13.15
N ALA A 24 -2.61 4.00 -12.48
CA ALA A 24 -2.64 3.84 -11.03
C ALA A 24 -2.86 5.17 -10.33
N ARG A 25 -2.14 6.19 -10.75
CA ARG A 25 -2.27 7.52 -10.16
C ARG A 25 -3.70 8.03 -10.30
N THR A 26 -4.28 7.90 -11.48
CA THR A 26 -5.64 8.35 -11.72
C THR A 26 -6.63 7.63 -10.80
N ALA A 27 -6.52 6.32 -10.70
CA ALA A 27 -7.44 5.53 -9.89
C ALA A 27 -7.29 5.85 -8.40
N LEU A 28 -6.05 5.93 -7.91
CA LEU A 28 -5.79 6.17 -6.50
C LEU A 28 -6.17 7.59 -6.09
N HIS A 29 -5.86 8.57 -6.93
CA HIS A 29 -6.22 9.95 -6.63
C HIS A 29 -7.74 10.15 -6.63
N ARG A 30 -8.45 9.48 -7.54
CA ARG A 30 -9.90 9.55 -7.55
C ARG A 30 -10.48 8.95 -6.26
N ALA A 31 -9.93 7.84 -5.80
CA ALA A 31 -10.39 7.23 -4.56
C ALA A 31 -10.17 8.16 -3.38
N VAL A 32 -9.03 8.86 -3.34
CA VAL A 32 -8.78 9.87 -2.31
C VAL A 32 -9.83 10.97 -2.35
N ASP A 33 -10.07 11.50 -3.55
CA ASP A 33 -10.94 12.66 -3.72
C ASP A 33 -12.40 12.37 -3.37
N ASP A 34 -12.85 11.14 -3.62
CA ASP A 34 -14.25 10.78 -3.55
C ASP A 34 -14.65 10.16 -2.20
N GLY A 35 -13.74 10.07 -1.24
CA GLY A 35 -14.02 9.41 0.03
C GLY A 35 -13.61 10.25 1.23
N ALA A 36 -13.82 9.68 2.40
CA ALA A 36 -13.45 10.30 3.67
C ALA A 36 -12.91 9.24 4.62
N GLY A 37 -12.19 9.68 5.64
CA GLY A 37 -11.58 8.77 6.59
C GLY A 37 -10.35 8.08 6.02
N ASP A 38 -9.95 6.98 6.64
CA ASP A 38 -8.79 6.22 6.17
C ASP A 38 -9.04 5.61 4.80
N LEU A 39 -8.02 5.61 3.97
CA LEU A 39 -8.01 4.85 2.72
C LEU A 39 -7.01 3.72 2.89
N VAL A 40 -7.49 2.49 2.87
CA VAL A 40 -6.64 1.31 2.99
C VAL A 40 -6.24 0.85 1.60
N LEU A 41 -4.95 0.72 1.39
CA LEU A 41 -4.39 0.24 0.13
C LEU A 41 -3.76 -1.12 0.38
N ASP A 42 -4.40 -2.16 -0.14
CA ASP A 42 -3.93 -3.52 0.02
C ASP A 42 -2.96 -3.85 -1.10
N LEU A 43 -1.72 -4.11 -0.74
CA LEU A 43 -0.64 -4.40 -1.67
C LEU A 43 -0.26 -5.88 -1.69
N SER A 44 -1.07 -6.74 -1.09
CA SER A 44 -0.71 -8.16 -1.01
C SER A 44 -0.64 -8.83 -2.38
N GLY A 45 -1.34 -8.30 -3.37
CA GLY A 45 -1.30 -8.83 -4.75
C GLY A 45 -0.25 -8.17 -5.63
N LEU A 46 0.55 -7.27 -5.07
CA LEU A 46 1.58 -6.57 -5.84
C LEU A 46 2.75 -7.51 -6.09
N SER A 47 3.01 -7.79 -7.37
CA SER A 47 4.05 -8.75 -7.75
C SER A 47 5.39 -8.09 -8.03
N SER A 48 5.39 -6.84 -8.48
CA SER A 48 6.62 -6.09 -8.71
C SER A 48 6.34 -4.59 -8.72
N TRP A 49 7.39 -3.81 -8.56
CA TRP A 49 7.30 -2.36 -8.55
C TRP A 49 8.66 -1.79 -8.92
N ASP A 50 8.66 -0.51 -9.29
CA ASP A 50 9.89 0.25 -9.52
C ASP A 50 9.79 1.60 -8.80
N ALA A 51 10.78 2.46 -8.99
CA ALA A 51 10.80 3.77 -8.34
C ALA A 51 9.61 4.62 -8.76
N THR A 52 9.17 4.52 -10.01
CA THR A 52 8.00 5.26 -10.49
C THR A 52 6.73 4.80 -9.80
N GLY A 53 6.57 3.49 -9.66
CA GLY A 53 5.41 2.94 -8.94
C GLY A 53 5.41 3.34 -7.48
N LEU A 54 6.56 3.29 -6.83
CA LEU A 54 6.67 3.72 -5.45
C LEU A 54 6.32 5.20 -5.32
N GLY A 55 6.71 6.01 -6.31
CA GLY A 55 6.34 7.42 -6.35
C GLY A 55 4.84 7.65 -6.41
N VAL A 56 4.11 6.76 -7.07
CA VAL A 56 2.64 6.85 -7.10
C VAL A 56 2.06 6.64 -5.69
N ILE A 57 2.59 5.68 -4.94
CA ILE A 57 2.16 5.45 -3.57
C ILE A 57 2.45 6.69 -2.72
N MET A 58 3.64 7.24 -2.83
CA MET A 58 4.02 8.44 -2.08
C MET A 58 3.15 9.64 -2.46
N GLY A 59 2.86 9.80 -3.74
CA GLY A 59 1.97 10.87 -4.19
C GLY A 59 0.55 10.73 -3.66
N THR A 60 0.08 9.49 -3.59
CA THR A 60 -1.24 9.20 -3.01
C THR A 60 -1.26 9.54 -1.52
N HIS A 61 -0.20 9.20 -0.82
CA HIS A 61 -0.06 9.58 0.60
C HIS A 61 -0.16 11.09 0.79
N ARG A 62 0.58 11.86 -0.01
CA ARG A 62 0.54 13.32 0.09
C ARG A 62 -0.84 13.87 -0.25
N ARG A 63 -1.48 13.34 -1.28
CA ARG A 63 -2.81 13.79 -1.66
C ARG A 63 -3.83 13.49 -0.58
N ALA A 64 -3.76 12.31 0.01
CA ALA A 64 -4.65 11.94 1.11
C ALA A 64 -4.51 12.93 2.26
N GLY A 65 -3.28 13.31 2.59
CA GLY A 65 -3.03 14.28 3.65
C GLY A 65 -3.68 15.63 3.40
N ARG A 66 -3.72 16.07 2.15
CA ARG A 66 -4.37 17.33 1.80
C ARG A 66 -5.88 17.31 2.03
N TYR A 67 -6.47 16.13 1.98
CA TYR A 67 -7.90 15.95 2.15
C TYR A 67 -8.26 15.48 3.56
N GLY A 68 -7.30 15.52 4.48
CA GLY A 68 -7.52 15.09 5.84
C GLY A 68 -7.70 13.58 5.98
N ARG A 69 -7.23 12.82 5.02
CA ARG A 69 -7.32 11.38 5.02
C ARG A 69 -5.97 10.76 5.30
N ARG A 70 -5.98 9.55 5.83
CA ARG A 70 -4.76 8.80 6.06
C ARG A 70 -4.73 7.61 5.12
N LEU A 71 -3.64 7.50 4.35
CA LEU A 71 -3.40 6.32 3.53
C LEU A 71 -2.75 5.26 4.41
N VAL A 72 -3.38 4.10 4.49
CA VAL A 72 -2.88 2.98 5.27
C VAL A 72 -2.51 1.85 4.31
N LEU A 73 -1.26 1.43 4.34
CA LEU A 73 -0.79 0.33 3.51
C LEU A 73 -0.99 -0.99 4.26
N ARG A 74 -1.61 -1.95 3.60
CA ARG A 74 -1.90 -3.27 4.16
C ARG A 74 -1.30 -4.34 3.26
N GLY A 75 -0.85 -5.45 3.86
CA GLY A 75 -0.35 -6.58 3.09
C GLY A 75 0.90 -6.25 2.29
N VAL A 76 1.74 -5.37 2.80
CA VAL A 76 2.94 -4.93 2.11
C VAL A 76 3.87 -6.13 1.90
N PRO A 77 4.25 -6.44 0.64
CA PRO A 77 5.19 -7.53 0.39
C PRO A 77 6.48 -7.33 1.19
N LEU A 78 7.06 -8.42 1.64
CA LEU A 78 8.22 -8.36 2.54
C LEU A 78 9.36 -7.53 1.96
N GLN A 79 9.66 -7.71 0.68
CA GLN A 79 10.76 -6.97 0.07
C GLN A 79 10.47 -5.48 -0.03
N LEU A 80 9.21 -5.11 -0.29
CA LEU A 80 8.83 -3.71 -0.28
C LEU A 80 8.89 -3.16 1.14
N GLN A 81 8.48 -3.93 2.13
CA GLN A 81 8.57 -3.52 3.52
C GLN A 81 10.01 -3.25 3.91
N ARG A 82 10.94 -4.12 3.50
CA ARG A 82 12.36 -3.91 3.76
C ARG A 82 12.89 -2.64 3.09
N LEU A 83 12.45 -2.38 1.87
CA LEU A 83 12.83 -1.17 1.17
C LEU A 83 12.32 0.08 1.89
N LEU A 84 11.07 0.04 2.34
CA LEU A 84 10.48 1.18 3.08
C LEU A 84 11.24 1.44 4.38
N ILE A 85 11.67 0.39 5.06
CA ILE A 85 12.46 0.54 6.28
C ILE A 85 13.84 1.09 5.96
N ALA A 86 14.51 0.53 4.94
CA ALA A 86 15.85 0.96 4.57
C ALA A 86 15.90 2.42 4.13
N THR A 87 14.85 2.91 3.50
CA THR A 87 14.74 4.30 3.05
C THR A 87 14.06 5.19 4.08
N ARG A 88 13.65 4.63 5.22
CA ARG A 88 12.94 5.33 6.30
C ARG A 88 11.57 5.86 5.90
N LEU A 89 11.04 5.43 4.79
CA LEU A 89 9.68 5.82 4.37
C LEU A 89 8.62 5.24 5.30
N HIS A 90 8.96 4.16 6.02
CA HIS A 90 8.06 3.61 7.03
C HIS A 90 7.73 4.59 8.16
N ARG A 91 8.52 5.66 8.31
CA ARG A 91 8.25 6.68 9.32
C ARG A 91 7.22 7.70 8.85
N ILE A 92 7.03 7.79 7.54
CA ILE A 92 6.10 8.74 6.93
C ILE A 92 4.79 8.07 6.61
N LEU A 93 4.86 6.84 6.10
CA LEU A 93 3.69 6.09 5.66
C LEU A 93 3.05 5.35 6.83
N ALA A 94 1.73 5.31 6.83
CA ALA A 94 1.01 4.47 7.78
C ALA A 94 0.98 3.06 7.23
N ILE A 95 1.75 2.17 7.82
CA ILE A 95 1.82 0.78 7.38
C ILE A 95 1.13 -0.07 8.43
N GLU A 96 0.09 -0.77 8.00
CA GLU A 96 -0.60 -1.67 8.91
C GLU A 96 0.34 -2.82 9.22
N SER A 97 0.54 -3.04 10.49
CA SER A 97 1.43 -4.09 10.92
C SER A 97 0.81 -5.43 10.55
N TYR A 98 1.36 -6.07 9.55
CA TYR A 98 1.00 -7.40 9.20
C TYR A 98 1.94 -8.34 9.93
N HIS A 99 1.35 -9.25 10.66
CA HIS A 99 2.14 -10.21 11.39
C HIS A 99 2.03 -11.55 10.69
N PRO A 100 2.99 -11.84 9.83
CA PRO A 100 3.04 -13.17 9.25
C PRO A 100 3.06 -14.21 10.33
N ALA A 101 3.74 -13.89 11.42
CA ALA A 101 3.74 -14.77 12.58
C ALA A 101 2.36 -14.85 13.19
N ALA A 102 1.61 -13.79 13.18
CA ALA A 102 0.23 -13.83 13.60
C ALA A 102 -0.60 -14.63 12.63
N ALA A 103 -0.27 -14.48 11.38
CA ALA A 103 -0.88 -15.29 10.37
C ALA A 103 -0.40 -16.72 10.47
N VAL A 104 0.78 -16.82 10.92
CA VAL A 104 1.48 -18.06 11.04
C VAL A 104 1.29 -18.66 12.37
N GLU A 105 1.15 -17.81 13.21
CA GLU A 105 1.23 -18.09 14.33
C GLU A 105 0.93 -19.11 14.73
N PRO A 106 0.93 -19.24 14.37
CA PRO A 106 0.95 -20.14 14.72
C PRO A 106 1.96 -20.96 15.08
N LEU A 107 2.48 -20.80 14.88
CA LEU A 107 3.29 -21.44 15.15
C LEU A 107 3.97 -21.51 16.00
N PRO A 108 3.85 -21.19 16.26
CA PRO A 108 4.40 -21.33 16.91
C PRO A 108 4.56 -21.97 17.63
N VAL A 109 4.24 -21.97 17.55
CA VAL A 109 4.29 -22.49 18.14
C VAL A 109 4.71 -23.37 18.58
N SER A 110 4.75 -23.46 18.32
CA SER A 110 5.08 -24.25 18.67
C SER A 110 5.88 -24.71 19.31
N ILE A 111 6.05 -24.59 19.63
CA ILE A 111 6.81 -25.05 20.29
C ILE A 111 7.02 -25.45 21.16
N PRO A 112 7.01 -26.01 21.47
CA PRO A 112 7.01 -26.64 22.46
C PRO A 112 7.36 -26.74 23.48
#